data_a0ce5e99389a38847c4eff7695dd8c7c
#
_entry.id   a0ce5e99389a38847c4eff7695dd8c7c
#
_cell.length_a   1.000
_cell.length_b   1.000
_cell.length_c   1.000
_cell.angle_alpha   90.00
_cell.angle_beta   90.00
_cell.angle_gamma   90.00
#
_symmetry.space_group_name_H-M   'P 1'
#
loop_
_entity.id
_entity.type
_entity.pdbx_description
1 polymer ?
#
loop_
_entity_poly.entity_id
_entity_poly.type
_entity_poly.pdbx_seq_one_letter_code
_entity_poly.pdbx_strand_id
1 'polypeptide(L)'
;MAFFNQFFPLWALLLSAVALVFNEPFSSLETAIVPLLAGVMFMMGLTLNKEDFLRISKDPRAVLIGVLLQFILMPILALTLSGMLQLSNQLTVGMVLVGSCAGGTASNVITYLAKGDVALSISMTMTSTLVGVFATPFLCAFYLSETVSVDMFSTVSYTHLTLPTILLV
;
A
#
# COMPACT_ATOMS: atom_id res chain seq x y z
N MET A 1 21.76 1.61 -17.95
CA MET A 1 20.45 1.52 -17.28
C MET A 1 20.09 0.10 -16.84
N ALA A 2 20.36 -0.95 -17.60
CA ALA A 2 20.05 -2.34 -17.19
C ALA A 2 20.73 -2.78 -15.88
N PHE A 3 21.98 -2.37 -15.65
CA PHE A 3 22.73 -2.69 -14.44
C PHE A 3 22.09 -2.09 -13.16
N PHE A 4 21.62 -0.84 -13.20
CA PHE A 4 20.95 -0.20 -12.06
C PHE A 4 19.63 -0.87 -11.70
N ASN A 5 18.84 -1.30 -12.68
CA ASN A 5 17.58 -1.99 -12.44
C ASN A 5 17.78 -3.40 -11.85
N GLN A 6 18.82 -4.10 -12.27
CA GLN A 6 19.12 -5.46 -11.79
C GLN A 6 19.51 -5.46 -10.30
N PHE A 7 20.21 -4.43 -9.85
CA PHE A 7 20.67 -4.29 -8.46
C PHE A 7 19.80 -3.36 -7.61
N PHE A 8 18.60 -3.00 -8.09
CA PHE A 8 17.68 -2.14 -7.35
C PHE A 8 17.42 -2.62 -5.90
N PRO A 9 17.16 -3.93 -5.63
CA PRO A 9 16.96 -4.41 -4.26
C PRO A 9 18.20 -4.19 -3.37
N LEU A 10 19.40 -4.37 -3.95
CA LEU A 10 20.65 -4.16 -3.23
C LEU A 10 20.86 -2.67 -2.87
N TRP A 11 20.57 -1.77 -3.81
CA TRP A 11 20.65 -0.34 -3.58
C TRP A 11 19.63 0.12 -2.53
N ALA A 12 18.41 -0.43 -2.57
CA ALA A 12 17.39 -0.13 -1.57
C ALA A 12 17.83 -0.57 -0.16
N LEU A 13 18.42 -1.76 -0.03
CA LEU A 13 18.96 -2.25 1.25
C LEU A 13 20.13 -1.40 1.75
N LEU A 14 21.07 -1.05 0.88
CA LEU A 14 22.22 -0.21 1.25
C LEU A 14 21.78 1.19 1.71
N LEU A 15 20.89 1.83 0.93
CA LEU A 15 20.35 3.15 1.29
C LEU A 15 19.55 3.11 2.59
N SER A 16 18.77 2.04 2.81
CA SER A 16 18.05 1.86 4.07
C SER A 16 19.00 1.68 5.25
N ALA A 17 20.08 0.91 5.10
CA ALA A 17 21.09 0.75 6.15
C ALA A 17 21.81 2.07 6.44
N VAL A 18 22.14 2.85 5.41
CA VAL A 18 22.74 4.19 5.57
C VAL A 18 21.78 5.13 6.29
N ALA A 19 20.49 5.11 5.93
CA ALA A 19 19.46 5.95 6.55
C ALA A 19 19.26 5.61 8.04
N LEU A 20 19.40 4.33 8.43
CA LEU A 20 19.33 3.91 9.84
C LEU A 20 20.50 4.43 10.66
N VAL A 21 21.71 4.53 10.05
CA VAL A 21 22.91 5.03 10.74
C VAL A 21 22.93 6.56 10.79
N PHE A 22 22.48 7.21 9.71
CA PHE A 22 22.47 8.68 9.58
C PHE A 22 21.02 9.19 9.55
N ASN A 23 20.32 9.07 10.66
CA ASN A 23 18.88 9.37 10.73
C ASN A 23 18.55 10.86 10.47
N GLU A 24 19.35 11.80 10.99
CA GLU A 24 19.05 13.25 10.94
C GLU A 24 18.86 13.82 9.52
N PRO A 25 19.78 13.59 8.55
CA PRO A 25 19.59 14.14 7.21
C PRO A 25 18.42 13.49 6.45
N PHE A 26 18.07 12.24 6.79
CA PHE A 26 16.95 11.55 6.13
C PHE A 26 15.59 11.94 6.71
N SER A 27 15.51 12.27 8.01
CA SER A 27 14.26 12.76 8.60
C SER A 27 13.86 14.13 8.06
N SER A 28 14.81 14.98 7.67
CA SER A 28 14.51 16.26 7.02
C SER A 28 13.91 16.13 5.61
N LEU A 29 14.08 14.95 4.97
CA LEU A 29 13.49 14.63 3.66
C LEU A 29 12.06 14.08 3.75
N GLU A 30 11.50 13.92 4.94
CA GLU A 30 10.14 13.40 5.14
C GLU A 30 9.10 14.19 4.35
N THR A 31 9.20 15.52 4.37
CA THR A 31 8.34 16.42 3.58
C THR A 31 8.45 16.25 2.06
N ALA A 32 9.58 15.71 1.58
CA ALA A 32 9.79 15.46 0.16
C ALA A 32 9.21 14.11 -0.33
N ILE A 33 8.88 13.19 0.57
CA ILE A 33 8.40 11.84 0.22
C ILE A 33 7.14 11.93 -0.65
N VAL A 34 6.19 12.74 -0.24
CA VAL A 34 4.89 12.85 -0.93
C VAL A 34 5.01 13.47 -2.30
N PRO A 35 5.64 14.65 -2.49
CA PRO A 35 5.79 15.21 -3.83
C PRO A 35 6.64 14.30 -4.74
N LEU A 36 7.63 13.57 -4.20
CA LEU A 36 8.40 12.60 -4.98
C LEU A 36 7.56 11.40 -5.41
N LEU A 37 6.76 10.82 -4.50
CA LEU A 37 5.82 9.74 -4.83
C LEU A 37 4.78 10.20 -5.85
N ALA A 38 4.21 11.39 -5.67
CA ALA A 38 3.27 11.96 -6.63
C ALA A 38 3.91 12.14 -8.02
N GLY A 39 5.15 12.62 -8.08
CA GLY A 39 5.92 12.75 -9.30
C GLY A 39 6.14 11.40 -9.99
N VAL A 40 6.57 10.37 -9.25
CA VAL A 40 6.76 9.02 -9.78
C VAL A 40 5.42 8.46 -10.31
N MET A 41 4.33 8.59 -9.55
CA MET A 41 3.00 8.13 -9.98
C MET A 41 2.52 8.85 -11.24
N PHE A 42 2.74 10.16 -11.31
CA PHE A 42 2.41 10.94 -12.50
C PHE A 42 3.20 10.46 -13.73
N MET A 43 4.52 10.29 -13.60
CA MET A 43 5.37 9.79 -14.70
C MET A 43 4.94 8.38 -15.13
N MET A 44 4.59 7.50 -14.21
CA MET A 44 4.07 6.18 -14.53
C MET A 44 2.72 6.26 -15.24
N GLY A 45 1.84 7.16 -14.82
CA GLY A 45 0.57 7.42 -15.50
C GLY A 45 0.74 7.83 -16.96
N LEU A 46 1.78 8.62 -17.26
CA LEU A 46 2.11 9.03 -18.63
C LEU A 46 2.60 7.88 -19.53
N THR A 47 3.06 6.78 -18.97
CA THR A 47 3.48 5.59 -19.74
C THR A 47 2.33 4.69 -20.17
N LEU A 48 1.12 4.93 -19.64
CA LEU A 48 -0.06 4.11 -19.90
C LEU A 48 -0.83 4.60 -21.13
N ASN A 49 -1.31 3.65 -21.92
CA ASN A 49 -2.17 3.91 -23.07
C ASN A 49 -3.64 3.62 -22.75
N LYS A 50 -4.56 4.28 -23.47
CA LYS A 50 -6.00 4.02 -23.33
C LYS A 50 -6.38 2.57 -23.58
N GLU A 51 -5.65 1.90 -24.49
CA GLU A 51 -5.83 0.49 -24.82
C GLU A 51 -5.57 -0.45 -23.64
N ASP A 52 -4.61 -0.11 -22.77
CA ASP A 52 -4.31 -0.90 -21.59
C ASP A 52 -5.49 -0.93 -20.61
N PHE A 53 -6.14 0.23 -20.40
CA PHE A 53 -7.34 0.32 -19.57
C PHE A 53 -8.55 -0.38 -20.21
N LEU A 54 -8.72 -0.26 -21.52
CA LEU A 54 -9.77 -0.96 -22.23
C LEU A 54 -9.60 -2.48 -22.17
N ARG A 55 -8.38 -2.98 -22.23
CA ARG A 55 -8.08 -4.40 -22.08
C ARG A 55 -8.50 -4.91 -20.69
N ILE A 56 -8.15 -4.19 -19.63
CA ILE A 56 -8.51 -4.55 -18.26
C ILE A 56 -10.03 -4.46 -18.04
N SER A 57 -10.67 -3.45 -18.61
CA SER A 57 -12.13 -3.31 -18.53
C SER A 57 -12.88 -4.47 -19.21
N LYS A 58 -12.28 -5.09 -20.23
CA LYS A 58 -12.87 -6.26 -20.92
C LYS A 58 -12.73 -7.56 -20.11
N ASP A 59 -11.68 -7.69 -19.30
CA ASP A 59 -11.49 -8.84 -18.41
C ASP A 59 -11.09 -8.38 -16.99
N PRO A 60 -12.08 -7.96 -16.17
CA PRO A 60 -11.84 -7.45 -14.83
C PRO A 60 -11.52 -8.56 -13.81
N ARG A 61 -11.47 -9.84 -14.22
CA ARG A 61 -11.31 -10.97 -13.31
C ARG A 61 -10.03 -10.88 -12.48
N ALA A 62 -8.91 -10.50 -13.11
CA ALA A 62 -7.64 -10.36 -12.42
C ALA A 62 -7.68 -9.26 -11.35
N VAL A 63 -8.33 -8.12 -11.66
CA VAL A 63 -8.52 -7.03 -10.69
C VAL A 63 -9.42 -7.49 -9.56
N LEU A 64 -10.54 -8.14 -9.87
CA LEU A 64 -11.48 -8.64 -8.86
C LEU A 64 -10.83 -9.64 -7.90
N ILE A 65 -10.11 -10.63 -8.44
CA ILE A 65 -9.40 -11.63 -7.63
C ILE A 65 -8.35 -10.94 -6.75
N GLY A 66 -7.57 -9.99 -7.29
CA GLY A 66 -6.58 -9.27 -6.52
C GLY A 66 -7.17 -8.45 -5.38
N VAL A 67 -8.28 -7.76 -5.62
CA VAL A 67 -9.00 -6.99 -4.60
C VAL A 67 -9.61 -7.90 -3.53
N LEU A 68 -10.20 -9.03 -3.92
CA LEU A 68 -10.72 -10.01 -2.96
C LEU A 68 -9.60 -10.61 -2.10
N LEU A 69 -8.48 -11.00 -2.70
CA LEU A 69 -7.33 -11.49 -1.95
C LEU A 69 -6.78 -10.43 -0.98
N GLN A 70 -6.72 -9.16 -1.40
CA GLN A 70 -6.28 -8.07 -0.55
C GLN A 70 -7.15 -7.94 0.71
N PHE A 71 -8.46 -7.89 0.58
CA PHE A 71 -9.35 -7.62 1.71
C PHE A 71 -9.79 -8.87 2.49
N ILE A 72 -9.55 -10.06 1.98
CA ILE A 72 -9.85 -11.31 2.69
C ILE A 72 -8.57 -11.94 3.24
N LEU A 73 -7.59 -12.20 2.38
CA LEU A 73 -6.41 -12.96 2.77
C LEU A 73 -5.46 -12.14 3.65
N MET A 74 -5.24 -10.86 3.33
CA MET A 74 -4.28 -10.04 4.06
C MET A 74 -4.66 -9.79 5.53
N PRO A 75 -5.92 -9.46 5.89
CA PRO A 75 -6.32 -9.34 7.30
C PRO A 75 -6.20 -10.67 8.06
N ILE A 76 -6.56 -11.79 7.43
CA ILE A 76 -6.44 -13.13 8.03
C ILE A 76 -4.97 -13.44 8.31
N LEU A 77 -4.08 -13.17 7.35
CA LEU A 77 -2.63 -13.34 7.54
C LEU A 77 -2.09 -12.43 8.64
N ALA A 78 -2.54 -11.18 8.71
CA ALA A 78 -2.16 -10.24 9.76
C ALA A 78 -2.52 -10.77 11.16
N LEU A 79 -3.74 -11.30 11.33
CA LEU A 79 -4.19 -11.92 12.59
C LEU A 79 -3.40 -13.18 12.93
N THR A 80 -3.24 -14.08 11.97
CA THR A 80 -2.51 -15.35 12.22
C THR A 80 -1.05 -15.08 12.57
N LEU A 81 -0.37 -14.17 11.88
CA LEU A 81 1.00 -13.77 12.19
C LEU A 81 1.10 -13.10 13.56
N SER A 82 0.16 -12.21 13.89
CA SER A 82 0.11 -11.57 15.21
C SER A 82 -0.01 -12.60 16.33
N GLY A 83 -0.84 -13.61 16.16
CA GLY A 83 -0.99 -14.71 17.12
C GLY A 83 0.25 -15.60 17.21
N MET A 84 0.85 -15.96 16.07
CA MET A 84 2.07 -16.78 16.04
C MET A 84 3.28 -16.07 16.70
N LEU A 85 3.40 -14.76 16.48
CA LEU A 85 4.48 -13.94 17.04
C LEU A 85 4.17 -13.45 18.46
N GLN A 86 3.00 -13.80 19.02
CA GLN A 86 2.56 -13.36 20.36
C GLN A 86 2.69 -11.85 20.56
N LEU A 87 2.25 -11.08 19.55
CA LEU A 87 2.34 -9.63 19.59
C LEU A 87 1.43 -9.05 20.69
N SER A 88 1.85 -7.92 21.26
CA SER A 88 0.98 -7.15 22.16
C SER A 88 -0.29 -6.69 21.44
N ASN A 89 -1.37 -6.44 22.18
CA ASN A 89 -2.64 -5.98 21.61
C ASN A 89 -2.47 -4.76 20.70
N GLN A 90 -1.63 -3.81 21.08
CA GLN A 90 -1.35 -2.60 20.28
C GLN A 90 -0.69 -2.92 18.94
N LEU A 91 0.29 -3.83 18.93
CA LEU A 91 0.96 -4.27 17.71
C LEU A 91 0.03 -5.11 16.82
N THR A 92 -0.84 -5.94 17.42
CA THR A 92 -1.86 -6.70 16.70
C THR A 92 -2.84 -5.76 16.00
N VAL A 93 -3.30 -4.70 16.66
CA VAL A 93 -4.14 -3.65 16.06
C VAL A 93 -3.44 -3.02 14.86
N GLY A 94 -2.17 -2.64 15.01
CA GLY A 94 -1.38 -2.09 13.90
C GLY A 94 -1.24 -3.06 12.72
N MET A 95 -0.95 -4.34 13.00
CA MET A 95 -0.83 -5.38 11.98
C MET A 95 -2.14 -5.59 11.21
N VAL A 96 -3.27 -5.66 11.92
CA VAL A 96 -4.60 -5.83 11.30
C VAL A 96 -4.97 -4.58 10.49
N LEU A 97 -4.67 -3.38 11.00
CA LEU A 97 -4.90 -2.13 10.26
C LEU A 97 -4.13 -2.14 8.93
N VAL A 98 -2.83 -2.47 8.95
CA VAL A 98 -2.00 -2.57 7.74
C VAL A 98 -2.53 -3.64 6.79
N GLY A 99 -2.90 -4.82 7.31
CA GLY A 99 -3.48 -5.91 6.51
C GLY A 99 -4.84 -5.57 5.89
N SER A 100 -5.59 -4.66 6.50
CA SER A 100 -6.91 -4.21 6.03
C SER A 100 -6.85 -2.99 5.11
N CYS A 101 -5.67 -2.40 4.90
CA CYS A 101 -5.50 -1.27 4.00
C CYS A 101 -5.52 -1.69 2.52
N ALA A 102 -5.83 -0.72 1.65
CA ALA A 102 -5.75 -0.89 0.20
C ALA A 102 -4.30 -1.15 -0.27
N GLY A 103 -4.15 -1.64 -1.49
CA GLY A 103 -2.85 -1.91 -2.10
C GLY A 103 -1.99 -0.65 -2.22
N GLY A 104 -0.72 -0.77 -1.84
CA GLY A 104 0.22 0.36 -1.83
C GLY A 104 0.71 0.75 -3.22
N THR A 105 0.93 2.05 -3.44
CA THR A 105 1.42 2.61 -4.72
C THR A 105 2.84 2.15 -5.06
N ALA A 106 3.64 1.76 -4.07
CA ALA A 106 5.00 1.23 -4.28
C ALA A 106 5.00 -0.04 -5.15
N SER A 107 3.93 -0.87 -5.09
CA SER A 107 3.79 -2.05 -5.93
C SER A 107 3.80 -1.73 -7.43
N ASN A 108 3.25 -0.58 -7.82
CA ASN A 108 3.24 -0.14 -9.22
C ASN A 108 4.66 0.12 -9.74
N VAL A 109 5.51 0.73 -8.91
CA VAL A 109 6.93 0.98 -9.25
C VAL A 109 7.68 -0.34 -9.40
N ILE A 110 7.47 -1.27 -8.45
CA ILE A 110 8.11 -2.60 -8.51
C ILE A 110 7.66 -3.36 -9.76
N THR A 111 6.35 -3.31 -10.08
CA THR A 111 5.81 -3.93 -11.30
C THR A 111 6.44 -3.35 -12.55
N TYR A 112 6.63 -2.03 -12.62
CA TYR A 112 7.32 -1.38 -13.74
C TYR A 112 8.77 -1.84 -13.87
N LEU A 113 9.52 -1.87 -12.76
CA LEU A 113 10.91 -2.31 -12.74
C LEU A 113 11.05 -3.80 -13.13
N ALA A 114 10.09 -4.63 -12.73
CA ALA A 114 10.02 -6.04 -13.08
C ALA A 114 9.52 -6.29 -14.52
N LYS A 115 9.21 -5.23 -15.28
CA LYS A 115 8.60 -5.31 -16.62
C LYS A 115 7.29 -6.10 -16.65
N GLY A 116 6.53 -6.03 -15.55
CA GLY A 116 5.19 -6.59 -15.44
C GLY A 116 4.10 -5.70 -16.04
N ASP A 117 2.85 -6.12 -15.90
CA ASP A 117 1.68 -5.36 -16.39
C ASP A 117 1.36 -4.19 -15.43
N VAL A 118 1.91 -3.03 -15.76
CA VAL A 118 1.76 -1.79 -14.97
C VAL A 118 0.30 -1.31 -14.97
N ALA A 119 -0.41 -1.47 -16.09
CA ALA A 119 -1.80 -1.06 -16.20
C ALA A 119 -2.68 -1.88 -15.26
N LEU A 120 -2.46 -3.20 -15.19
CA LEU A 120 -3.14 -4.07 -14.24
C LEU A 120 -2.84 -3.66 -12.79
N SER A 121 -1.57 -3.42 -12.45
CA SER A 121 -1.15 -3.01 -11.11
C SER A 121 -1.81 -1.70 -10.66
N ILE A 122 -1.82 -0.69 -11.53
CA ILE A 122 -2.46 0.60 -11.24
C ILE A 122 -3.98 0.43 -11.11
N SER A 123 -4.62 -0.34 -11.98
CA SER A 123 -6.06 -0.60 -11.90
C SER A 123 -6.44 -1.34 -10.61
N MET A 124 -5.64 -2.30 -10.17
CA MET A 124 -5.83 -2.98 -8.88
C MET A 124 -5.69 -2.00 -7.71
N THR A 125 -4.67 -1.15 -7.73
CA THR A 125 -4.47 -0.15 -6.68
C THR A 125 -5.62 0.84 -6.62
N MET A 126 -6.05 1.38 -7.76
CA MET A 126 -7.20 2.29 -7.82
C MET A 126 -8.49 1.64 -7.30
N THR A 127 -8.79 0.43 -7.78
CA THR A 127 -10.00 -0.30 -7.37
C THR A 127 -9.94 -0.64 -5.88
N SER A 128 -8.80 -1.15 -5.39
CA SER A 128 -8.65 -1.46 -3.96
C SER A 128 -8.75 -0.20 -3.09
N THR A 129 -8.26 0.94 -3.54
CA THR A 129 -8.40 2.21 -2.81
C THR A 129 -9.86 2.64 -2.70
N LEU A 130 -10.63 2.56 -3.79
CA LEU A 130 -12.06 2.89 -3.77
C LEU A 130 -12.85 1.94 -2.85
N VAL A 131 -12.58 0.64 -2.94
CA VAL A 131 -13.20 -0.37 -2.07
C VAL A 131 -12.76 -0.19 -0.63
N GLY A 132 -11.48 0.16 -0.40
CA GLY A 132 -10.88 0.35 0.91
C GLY A 132 -11.53 1.43 1.75
N VAL A 133 -12.11 2.46 1.12
CA VAL A 133 -12.87 3.51 1.85
C VAL A 133 -13.91 2.90 2.78
N PHE A 134 -14.58 1.84 2.33
CA PHE A 134 -15.60 1.14 3.11
C PHE A 134 -15.08 -0.14 3.75
N ALA A 135 -14.27 -0.90 3.04
CA ALA A 135 -13.79 -2.21 3.49
C ALA A 135 -12.83 -2.10 4.68
N THR A 136 -11.89 -1.14 4.67
CA THR A 136 -10.90 -1.00 5.75
C THR A 136 -11.55 -0.71 7.11
N PRO A 137 -12.45 0.30 7.26
CA PRO A 137 -13.11 0.54 8.56
C PRO A 137 -13.98 -0.63 8.99
N PHE A 138 -14.68 -1.27 8.05
CA PHE A 138 -15.51 -2.44 8.36
C PHE A 138 -14.67 -3.61 8.87
N LEU A 139 -13.56 -3.93 8.20
CA LEU A 139 -12.67 -5.03 8.61
C LEU A 139 -11.98 -4.71 9.95
N CYS A 140 -11.54 -3.48 10.16
CA CYS A 140 -10.98 -3.07 11.43
C CYS A 140 -12.01 -3.20 12.56
N ALA A 141 -13.24 -2.74 12.36
CA ALA A 141 -14.30 -2.90 13.34
C ALA A 141 -14.62 -4.38 13.60
N PHE A 142 -14.66 -5.22 12.55
CA PHE A 142 -14.97 -6.63 12.66
C PHE A 142 -13.88 -7.41 13.42
N TYR A 143 -12.62 -7.18 13.10
CA TYR A 143 -11.51 -7.94 13.69
C TYR A 143 -11.02 -7.39 15.04
N LEU A 144 -11.25 -6.11 15.33
CA LEU A 144 -10.72 -5.44 16.51
C LEU A 144 -11.80 -5.09 17.55
N SER A 145 -13.07 -5.42 17.28
CA SER A 145 -14.21 -5.05 18.16
C SER A 145 -14.08 -5.53 19.60
N GLU A 146 -13.37 -6.62 19.84
CA GLU A 146 -13.12 -7.13 21.19
C GLU A 146 -11.92 -6.47 21.88
N THR A 147 -11.03 -5.84 21.11
CA THR A 147 -9.74 -5.33 21.62
C THR A 147 -9.74 -3.81 21.77
N VAL A 148 -10.48 -3.11 20.91
CA VAL A 148 -10.56 -1.65 20.88
C VAL A 148 -11.95 -1.23 20.41
N SER A 149 -12.55 -0.24 21.08
CA SER A 149 -13.75 0.42 20.57
C SER A 149 -13.39 1.23 19.30
N VAL A 150 -13.52 0.60 18.15
CA VAL A 150 -13.21 1.22 16.86
C VAL A 150 -14.42 2.05 16.42
N ASP A 151 -14.29 3.37 16.49
CA ASP A 151 -15.24 4.27 15.85
C ASP A 151 -14.98 4.28 14.34
N MET A 152 -15.94 3.77 13.55
CA MET A 152 -15.82 3.68 12.09
C MET A 152 -15.55 5.06 11.47
N PHE A 153 -16.13 6.11 11.98
CA PHE A 153 -15.96 7.46 11.43
C PHE A 153 -14.53 7.98 11.63
N SER A 154 -13.96 7.74 12.81
CA SER A 154 -12.58 8.07 13.10
C SER A 154 -11.62 7.25 12.24
N THR A 155 -11.90 5.96 12.04
CA THR A 155 -11.05 5.08 11.20
C THR A 155 -11.04 5.52 9.73
N VAL A 156 -12.20 5.87 9.16
CA VAL A 156 -12.27 6.43 7.78
C VAL A 156 -11.48 7.73 7.70
N SER A 157 -11.64 8.60 8.69
CA SER A 157 -10.93 9.88 8.74
C SER A 157 -9.42 9.69 8.81
N TYR A 158 -8.95 8.77 9.64
CA TYR A 158 -7.52 8.47 9.75
C TYR A 158 -6.94 7.79 8.52
N THR A 159 -7.62 6.79 7.95
CA THR A 159 -7.06 6.01 6.84
C THR A 159 -7.16 6.70 5.49
N HIS A 160 -8.15 7.55 5.28
CA HIS A 160 -8.41 8.16 3.98
C HIS A 160 -8.24 9.68 3.93
N LEU A 161 -8.38 10.37 5.06
CA LEU A 161 -8.19 11.82 5.12
C LEU A 161 -6.87 12.23 5.77
N THR A 162 -6.47 11.55 6.85
CA THR A 162 -5.24 11.93 7.57
C THR A 162 -4.02 11.15 7.14
N LEU A 163 -4.08 9.84 6.89
CA LEU A 163 -2.92 9.12 6.37
C LEU A 163 -2.45 9.64 5.00
N PRO A 164 -3.33 9.86 4.00
CA PRO A 164 -2.92 10.53 2.78
C PRO A 164 -2.47 11.97 3.01
N THR A 165 -3.07 12.71 3.96
CA THR A 165 -2.66 14.09 4.27
C THR A 165 -1.44 14.18 5.18
N ILE A 166 -1.20 13.23 6.07
CA ILE A 166 0.06 13.12 6.82
C ILE A 166 1.19 12.69 5.89
N LEU A 167 0.89 11.91 4.86
CA LEU A 167 1.79 11.67 3.74
C LEU A 167 1.84 12.88 2.77
N LEU A 168 1.01 13.90 2.96
CA LEU A 168 0.95 15.17 2.22
C LEU A 168 1.48 16.37 3.05
N VAL A 169 1.82 16.19 4.31
CA VAL A 169 2.49 17.12 5.21
C VAL A 169 3.82 16.54 5.64
#